data_54b0f8e5ef42c29592a449273ad8f2e1
#
_entry.id   54b0f8e5ef42c29592a449273ad8f2e1
#
_cell.length_a   1.000
_cell.length_b   1.000
_cell.length_c   1.000
_cell.angle_alpha   90.00
_cell.angle_beta   90.00
_cell.angle_gamma   90.00
#
_symmetry.space_group_name_H-M   'P 1'
#
loop_
_entity.id
_entity.type
_entity.pdbx_description
1 polymer ?
#
loop_
_entity_poly.entity_id
_entity_poly.type
_entity_poly.pdbx_seq_one_letter_code
_entity_poly.pdbx_strand_id
1 'polypeptide(L)'
;VQAAARHPVFVLIIVVLFLLFYILSAFSSLIPMLGSSLANAISGTSYASADSDLLGADEDYAALENDLKQKIANIEYTHSGYDEYRYNVDEIGHNPYELASYLSAKYHSYTRSGIQGELGEVFEAQYELTLTEEVEIRYRTETSTDTDGNETSEEVPYEYYILHVTLKNRTLPAVVNTRLTMEQKEIYSVMQELKGNKPHLWEGIYTGGGTGTEPGYQIPGEALSDPSFATLIGEAEKYLGYPYVWGGSSPSTSFDCSG
;
A
#
# COMPACT_ATOMS: atom_id res chain seq x y z
N VAL A 1 -1.12 -26.28 -67.82
CA VAL A 1 -1.23 -24.83 -68.08
C VAL A 1 -2.42 -24.51 -69.00
N GLN A 2 -2.77 -25.35 -69.98
CA GLN A 2 -3.90 -25.08 -70.86
C GLN A 2 -5.29 -25.27 -70.30
N ALA A 3 -5.48 -25.99 -69.15
CA ALA A 3 -6.78 -26.17 -68.51
C ALA A 3 -7.24 -24.94 -67.75
N ALA A 4 -6.31 -24.14 -67.22
CA ALA A 4 -6.60 -22.92 -66.49
C ALA A 4 -7.18 -21.80 -67.37
N ALA A 5 -6.84 -21.75 -68.65
CA ALA A 5 -7.34 -20.75 -69.61
C ALA A 5 -8.83 -20.93 -69.97
N ARG A 6 -9.40 -22.12 -69.73
CA ARG A 6 -10.79 -22.45 -70.14
C ARG A 6 -11.84 -22.08 -69.06
N HIS A 7 -11.43 -21.85 -67.79
CA HIS A 7 -12.33 -21.53 -66.72
C HIS A 7 -11.75 -20.45 -65.80
N PRO A 8 -11.67 -19.22 -66.23
CA PRO A 8 -11.07 -18.12 -65.43
C PRO A 8 -11.77 -17.92 -64.10
N VAL A 9 -13.06 -18.14 -64.01
CA VAL A 9 -13.83 -18.06 -62.79
C VAL A 9 -13.43 -19.13 -61.77
N PHE A 10 -13.14 -20.35 -62.22
CA PHE A 10 -12.69 -21.45 -61.39
C PHE A 10 -11.27 -21.20 -60.80
N VAL A 11 -10.40 -20.63 -61.60
CA VAL A 11 -9.06 -20.20 -61.13
C VAL A 11 -9.17 -19.09 -60.10
N LEU A 12 -10.06 -18.13 -60.34
CA LEU A 12 -10.33 -17.05 -59.38
C LEU A 12 -10.83 -17.59 -58.04
N ILE A 13 -11.77 -18.53 -58.05
CA ILE A 13 -12.30 -19.17 -56.83
C ILE A 13 -11.18 -19.89 -56.06
N ILE A 14 -10.31 -20.63 -56.76
CA ILE A 14 -9.17 -21.31 -56.11
C ILE A 14 -8.22 -20.29 -55.46
N VAL A 15 -7.90 -19.20 -56.16
CA VAL A 15 -7.02 -18.15 -55.62
C VAL A 15 -7.66 -17.50 -54.38
N VAL A 16 -8.95 -17.21 -54.43
CA VAL A 16 -9.70 -16.64 -53.26
C VAL A 16 -9.70 -17.63 -52.10
N LEU A 17 -9.91 -18.92 -52.35
CA LEU A 17 -9.87 -19.94 -51.27
C LEU A 17 -8.46 -20.09 -50.68
N PHE A 18 -7.40 -20.04 -51.49
CA PHE A 18 -6.03 -20.02 -50.98
C PHE A 18 -5.71 -18.78 -50.19
N LEU A 19 -6.21 -17.61 -50.58
CA LEU A 19 -6.04 -16.35 -49.87
C LEU A 19 -6.80 -16.38 -48.54
N LEU A 20 -8.02 -16.90 -48.53
CA LEU A 20 -8.80 -17.11 -47.28
C LEU A 20 -8.11 -18.11 -46.34
N PHE A 21 -7.60 -19.22 -46.88
CA PHE A 21 -6.86 -20.20 -46.11
C PHE A 21 -5.55 -19.61 -45.53
N TYR A 22 -4.86 -18.78 -46.29
CA TYR A 22 -3.66 -18.07 -45.82
C TYR A 22 -3.96 -17.08 -44.74
N ILE A 23 -5.05 -16.30 -44.89
CA ILE A 23 -5.52 -15.36 -43.88
C ILE A 23 -5.92 -16.11 -42.61
N LEU A 24 -6.71 -17.18 -42.72
CA LEU A 24 -7.15 -18.00 -41.57
C LEU A 24 -5.97 -18.66 -40.87
N SER A 25 -4.94 -19.14 -41.59
CA SER A 25 -3.74 -19.71 -40.98
C SER A 25 -2.86 -18.66 -40.30
N ALA A 26 -2.79 -17.43 -40.84
CA ALA A 26 -2.13 -16.31 -40.18
C ALA A 26 -2.85 -15.90 -38.88
N PHE A 27 -4.18 -15.87 -38.88
CA PHE A 27 -4.96 -15.63 -37.66
C PHE A 27 -4.84 -16.76 -36.63
N SER A 28 -4.75 -18.02 -37.06
CA SER A 28 -4.56 -19.16 -36.14
C SER A 28 -3.25 -19.13 -35.38
N SER A 29 -2.21 -18.50 -35.91
CA SER A 29 -0.93 -18.31 -35.20
C SER A 29 -0.96 -17.11 -34.22
N LEU A 30 -1.87 -16.15 -34.43
CA LEU A 30 -2.04 -15.00 -33.53
C LEU A 30 -2.88 -15.33 -32.25
N ILE A 31 -3.83 -16.28 -32.38
CA ILE A 31 -4.69 -16.65 -31.26
C ILE A 31 -3.91 -17.22 -30.05
N PRO A 32 -2.95 -18.16 -30.20
CA PRO A 32 -2.12 -18.62 -29.10
C PRO A 32 -1.23 -17.53 -28.50
N MET A 33 -0.72 -16.62 -29.35
CA MET A 33 0.13 -15.52 -28.92
C MET A 33 -0.65 -14.47 -28.11
N LEU A 34 -1.87 -14.15 -28.53
CA LEU A 34 -2.80 -13.29 -27.79
C LEU A 34 -3.26 -13.97 -26.49
N GLY A 35 -3.57 -15.26 -26.53
CA GLY A 35 -3.96 -16.05 -25.37
C GLY A 35 -2.85 -16.15 -24.32
N SER A 36 -1.61 -16.38 -24.73
CA SER A 36 -0.46 -16.42 -23.83
C SER A 36 -0.11 -15.05 -23.26
N SER A 37 -0.22 -13.98 -24.05
CA SER A 37 -0.01 -12.62 -23.59
C SER A 37 -1.07 -12.20 -22.60
N LEU A 38 -2.34 -12.55 -22.85
CA LEU A 38 -3.45 -12.26 -21.93
C LEU A 38 -3.35 -13.09 -20.64
N ALA A 39 -3.01 -14.37 -20.73
CA ALA A 39 -2.79 -15.24 -19.58
C ALA A 39 -1.60 -14.75 -18.72
N ASN A 40 -0.52 -14.30 -19.35
CA ASN A 40 0.62 -13.72 -18.68
C ASN A 40 0.28 -12.36 -18.05
N ALA A 41 -0.52 -11.54 -18.72
CA ALA A 41 -1.02 -10.29 -18.17
C ALA A 41 -1.89 -10.54 -16.94
N ILE A 42 -2.85 -11.48 -17.01
CA ILE A 42 -3.71 -11.83 -15.89
C ILE A 42 -2.91 -12.45 -14.73
N SER A 43 -1.96 -13.35 -15.01
CA SER A 43 -1.10 -13.94 -13.98
C SER A 43 -0.18 -12.90 -13.33
N GLY A 44 0.23 -11.87 -14.08
CA GLY A 44 1.04 -10.75 -13.57
C GLY A 44 0.25 -9.75 -12.72
N THR A 45 -1.08 -9.82 -12.70
CA THR A 45 -1.93 -8.90 -11.92
C THR A 45 -2.50 -9.52 -10.63
N SER A 46 -2.33 -10.84 -10.46
CA SER A 46 -2.85 -11.58 -9.31
C SER A 46 -1.72 -12.00 -8.36
N TYR A 47 -1.98 -11.96 -7.06
CA TYR A 47 -1.07 -12.51 -6.06
C TYR A 47 -0.95 -14.04 -6.26
N ALA A 48 0.23 -14.51 -6.66
CA ALA A 48 0.49 -15.92 -6.95
C ALA A 48 0.74 -16.76 -5.69
N SER A 49 1.09 -16.13 -4.57
CA SER A 49 1.29 -16.80 -3.28
C SER A 49 -0.01 -17.35 -2.71
N ALA A 50 0.09 -18.38 -1.87
CA ALA A 50 -1.07 -18.89 -1.11
C ALA A 50 -1.62 -17.81 -0.17
N ASP A 51 -2.92 -17.81 0.08
CA ASP A 51 -3.57 -16.84 0.95
C ASP A 51 -2.99 -16.86 2.38
N SER A 52 -2.63 -18.04 2.87
CA SER A 52 -1.95 -18.20 4.16
C SER A 52 -0.58 -17.52 4.22
N ASP A 53 0.15 -17.49 3.11
CA ASP A 53 1.45 -16.83 3.03
C ASP A 53 1.30 -15.30 2.91
N LEU A 54 0.28 -14.84 2.19
CA LEU A 54 -0.08 -13.42 2.08
C LEU A 54 -0.49 -12.85 3.43
N LEU A 55 -1.45 -13.49 4.10
CA LEU A 55 -1.93 -13.10 5.43
C LEU A 55 -0.84 -13.23 6.49
N GLY A 56 -0.04 -14.30 6.43
CA GLY A 56 1.06 -14.50 7.36
C GLY A 56 2.17 -13.46 7.23
N ALA A 57 2.45 -12.97 6.03
CA ALA A 57 3.40 -11.87 5.82
C ALA A 57 2.91 -10.55 6.43
N ASP A 58 1.63 -10.25 6.29
CA ASP A 58 0.96 -9.09 6.89
C ASP A 58 0.97 -9.19 8.43
N GLU A 59 0.62 -10.35 9.00
CA GLU A 59 0.70 -10.61 10.44
C GLU A 59 2.11 -10.39 10.99
N ASP A 60 3.13 -10.92 10.31
CA ASP A 60 4.53 -10.77 10.73
C ASP A 60 4.99 -9.31 10.68
N TYR A 61 4.59 -8.56 9.65
CA TYR A 61 4.90 -7.14 9.55
C TYR A 61 4.19 -6.32 10.63
N ALA A 62 2.91 -6.60 10.87
CA ALA A 62 2.14 -6.00 11.95
C ALA A 62 2.72 -6.31 13.34
N ALA A 63 3.33 -7.50 13.52
CA ALA A 63 4.04 -7.85 14.75
C ALA A 63 5.27 -6.96 14.96
N LEU A 64 6.08 -6.71 13.93
CA LEU A 64 7.21 -5.76 14.00
C LEU A 64 6.76 -4.34 14.38
N GLU A 65 5.64 -3.89 13.80
CA GLU A 65 5.04 -2.59 14.12
C GLU A 65 4.56 -2.51 15.58
N ASN A 66 3.96 -3.59 16.08
CA ASN A 66 3.53 -3.69 17.47
C ASN A 66 4.73 -3.69 18.44
N ASP A 67 5.81 -4.40 18.11
CA ASP A 67 7.05 -4.39 18.88
C ASP A 67 7.66 -2.97 18.93
N LEU A 68 7.64 -2.23 17.84
CA LEU A 68 8.08 -0.85 17.79
C LEU A 68 7.21 0.07 18.66
N LYS A 69 5.86 -0.09 18.61
CA LYS A 69 4.93 0.64 19.48
C LYS A 69 5.22 0.38 20.97
N GLN A 70 5.45 -0.89 21.32
CA GLN A 70 5.80 -1.28 22.70
C GLN A 70 7.16 -0.72 23.11
N LYS A 71 8.15 -0.75 22.22
CA LYS A 71 9.47 -0.16 22.48
C LYS A 71 9.35 1.33 22.80
N ILE A 72 8.56 2.08 22.01
CA ILE A 72 8.34 3.51 22.23
C ILE A 72 7.58 3.74 23.55
N ALA A 73 6.55 2.97 23.85
CA ALA A 73 5.78 3.08 25.08
C ALA A 73 6.61 2.81 26.35
N ASN A 74 7.68 2.02 26.22
CA ASN A 74 8.55 1.66 27.34
C ASN A 74 9.80 2.54 27.46
N ILE A 75 9.94 3.61 26.67
CA ILE A 75 11.17 4.43 26.65
C ILE A 75 11.45 5.06 28.01
N GLU A 76 10.44 5.62 28.69
CA GLU A 76 10.61 6.24 29.99
C GLU A 76 11.11 5.25 31.07
N TYR A 77 10.75 3.97 30.94
CA TYR A 77 11.24 2.92 31.80
C TYR A 77 12.65 2.47 31.44
N THR A 78 12.93 2.29 30.14
CA THR A 78 14.23 1.77 29.64
C THR A 78 15.34 2.82 29.59
N HIS A 79 14.95 4.10 29.51
CA HIS A 79 15.83 5.28 29.50
C HIS A 79 15.42 6.22 30.62
N SER A 80 15.39 5.72 31.86
CA SER A 80 15.02 6.51 33.02
C SER A 80 16.13 7.52 33.39
N GLY A 81 15.74 8.60 34.06
CA GLY A 81 16.68 9.60 34.57
C GLY A 81 16.67 10.94 33.86
N TYR A 82 15.76 11.12 32.91
CA TYR A 82 15.47 12.41 32.30
C TYR A 82 14.34 13.13 33.08
N ASP A 83 14.43 14.44 33.11
CA ASP A 83 13.43 15.29 33.76
C ASP A 83 12.19 15.46 32.87
N GLU A 84 12.35 15.37 31.55
CA GLU A 84 11.29 15.53 30.55
C GLU A 84 11.51 14.59 29.36
N TYR A 85 10.41 14.06 28.80
CA TYR A 85 10.41 13.27 27.58
C TYR A 85 9.54 13.98 26.53
N ARG A 86 10.14 14.28 25.35
CA ARG A 86 9.45 14.95 24.25
C ARG A 86 9.28 14.00 23.10
N TYR A 87 8.04 13.67 22.77
CA TYR A 87 7.68 12.72 21.70
C TYR A 87 7.29 13.45 20.43
N ASN A 88 7.92 13.04 19.31
CA ASN A 88 7.55 13.39 17.94
C ASN A 88 7.49 12.08 17.14
N VAL A 89 6.36 11.40 17.17
CA VAL A 89 6.18 10.04 16.68
C VAL A 89 5.16 10.04 15.55
N ASP A 90 5.63 9.67 14.35
CA ASP A 90 4.77 9.43 13.21
C ASP A 90 3.88 8.20 13.45
N GLU A 91 2.78 8.09 12.71
CA GLU A 91 1.87 6.95 12.77
C GLU A 91 2.60 5.65 12.40
N ILE A 92 2.34 4.58 13.19
CA ILE A 92 2.89 3.25 12.94
C ILE A 92 1.78 2.36 12.41
N GLY A 93 1.90 1.98 11.16
CA GLY A 93 0.95 1.13 10.45
C GLY A 93 1.29 1.06 8.96
N HIS A 94 0.81 0.01 8.30
CA HIS A 94 0.98 -0.19 6.87
C HIS A 94 -0.33 -0.62 6.22
N ASN A 95 -0.39 -0.54 4.90
CA ASN A 95 -1.48 -1.09 4.10
C ASN A 95 -1.08 -2.49 3.60
N PRO A 96 -1.81 -3.56 3.96
CA PRO A 96 -1.44 -4.93 3.57
C PRO A 96 -1.46 -5.14 2.05
N TYR A 97 -2.31 -4.45 1.32
CA TYR A 97 -2.28 -4.52 -0.15
C TYR A 97 -0.99 -3.93 -0.73
N GLU A 98 -0.43 -2.88 -0.10
CA GLU A 98 0.86 -2.32 -0.49
C GLU A 98 1.99 -3.31 -0.25
N LEU A 99 2.01 -3.96 0.94
CA LEU A 99 3.00 -4.97 1.28
C LEU A 99 2.91 -6.19 0.37
N ALA A 100 1.71 -6.75 0.19
CA ALA A 100 1.49 -7.91 -0.67
C ALA A 100 1.83 -7.62 -2.14
N SER A 101 1.48 -6.42 -2.64
CA SER A 101 1.84 -5.99 -3.99
C SER A 101 3.35 -5.87 -4.18
N TYR A 102 4.05 -5.31 -3.19
CA TYR A 102 5.49 -5.22 -3.19
C TYR A 102 6.17 -6.58 -3.27
N LEU A 103 5.81 -7.47 -2.33
CA LEU A 103 6.39 -8.80 -2.26
C LEU A 103 6.10 -9.62 -3.53
N SER A 104 4.88 -9.50 -4.06
CA SER A 104 4.50 -10.18 -5.30
C SER A 104 5.19 -9.60 -6.54
N ALA A 105 5.38 -8.29 -6.61
CA ALA A 105 6.11 -7.67 -7.72
C ALA A 105 7.60 -8.04 -7.70
N LYS A 106 8.19 -8.21 -6.50
CA LYS A 106 9.60 -8.55 -6.33
C LYS A 106 9.90 -10.02 -6.51
N TYR A 107 9.06 -10.92 -5.96
CA TYR A 107 9.31 -12.35 -5.86
C TYR A 107 8.36 -13.20 -6.72
N HIS A 108 7.34 -12.60 -7.32
CA HIS A 108 6.23 -13.26 -8.00
C HIS A 108 5.40 -14.14 -7.04
N SER A 109 6.02 -15.15 -6.44
CA SER A 109 5.44 -16.04 -5.44
C SER A 109 6.42 -16.24 -4.29
N TYR A 110 5.91 -16.28 -3.05
CA TYR A 110 6.72 -16.44 -1.85
C TYR A 110 6.00 -17.25 -0.79
N THR A 111 6.77 -17.74 0.18
CA THR A 111 6.24 -18.35 1.40
C THR A 111 6.52 -17.43 2.59
N ARG A 112 5.66 -17.47 3.62
CA ARG A 112 5.82 -16.70 4.87
C ARG A 112 7.24 -16.82 5.44
N SER A 113 7.77 -18.05 5.52
CA SER A 113 9.12 -18.28 6.04
C SER A 113 10.24 -17.79 5.15
N GLY A 114 10.01 -17.73 3.83
CA GLY A 114 11.03 -17.34 2.85
C GLY A 114 11.28 -15.83 2.79
N ILE A 115 10.36 -15.00 3.28
CA ILE A 115 10.43 -13.54 3.14
C ILE A 115 10.75 -12.81 4.44
N GLN A 116 11.02 -13.51 5.54
CA GLN A 116 11.25 -12.89 6.86
C GLN A 116 12.38 -11.85 6.84
N GLY A 117 13.47 -12.15 6.14
CA GLY A 117 14.57 -11.21 5.96
C GLY A 117 14.16 -9.93 5.23
N GLU A 118 13.35 -10.08 4.17
CA GLU A 118 12.82 -8.94 3.40
C GLU A 118 11.88 -8.07 4.23
N LEU A 119 10.99 -8.68 5.03
CA LEU A 119 10.11 -7.95 5.93
C LEU A 119 10.91 -7.08 6.91
N GLY A 120 11.96 -7.65 7.52
CA GLY A 120 12.85 -6.90 8.41
C GLY A 120 13.55 -5.73 7.70
N GLU A 121 14.12 -5.97 6.52
CA GLU A 121 14.79 -4.92 5.76
C GLU A 121 13.86 -3.78 5.32
N VAL A 122 12.62 -4.10 4.93
CA VAL A 122 11.62 -3.10 4.57
C VAL A 122 11.19 -2.32 5.79
N PHE A 123 10.97 -3.00 6.92
CA PHE A 123 10.61 -2.38 8.18
C PHE A 123 11.69 -1.39 8.67
N GLU A 124 12.95 -1.79 8.66
CA GLU A 124 14.08 -0.91 9.03
C GLU A 124 14.23 0.29 8.08
N ALA A 125 13.89 0.12 6.80
CA ALA A 125 13.90 1.21 5.84
C ALA A 125 12.71 2.17 6.01
N GLN A 126 11.56 1.67 6.50
CA GLN A 126 10.34 2.45 6.70
C GLN A 126 10.40 3.26 8.00
N TYR A 127 10.83 2.64 9.10
CA TYR A 127 10.79 3.24 10.44
C TYR A 127 12.17 3.59 10.95
N GLU A 128 12.36 4.86 11.32
CA GLU A 128 13.61 5.36 11.92
C GLU A 128 13.31 5.97 13.30
N LEU A 129 13.59 5.20 14.36
CA LEU A 129 13.48 5.66 15.74
C LEU A 129 14.80 6.26 16.21
N THR A 130 14.77 7.54 16.58
CA THR A 130 15.94 8.29 17.07
C THR A 130 15.67 8.81 18.48
N LEU A 131 16.63 8.62 19.37
CA LEU A 131 16.64 9.17 20.71
C LEU A 131 17.78 10.20 20.80
N THR A 132 17.44 11.43 21.20
CA THR A 132 18.43 12.52 21.30
C THR A 132 18.29 13.21 22.66
N GLU A 133 19.41 13.33 23.36
CA GLU A 133 19.49 14.03 24.63
C GLU A 133 19.69 15.53 24.40
N GLU A 134 18.98 16.34 25.17
CA GLU A 134 19.15 17.79 25.27
C GLU A 134 19.31 18.15 26.75
N VAL A 135 20.27 19.04 27.06
CA VAL A 135 20.50 19.54 28.40
C VAL A 135 20.25 21.04 28.41
N GLU A 136 19.25 21.48 29.18
CA GLU A 136 18.96 22.88 29.42
C GLU A 136 19.52 23.31 30.79
N ILE A 137 20.08 24.50 30.89
CA ILE A 137 20.38 25.10 32.20
C ILE A 137 19.14 25.88 32.64
N ARG A 138 18.52 25.40 33.72
CA ARG A 138 17.38 26.04 34.38
C ARG A 138 17.81 26.62 35.74
N TYR A 139 16.99 27.53 36.30
CA TYR A 139 17.26 28.16 37.56
C TYR A 139 16.15 27.82 38.52
N ARG A 140 16.53 27.55 39.81
CA ARG A 140 15.59 27.39 40.90
C ARG A 140 15.94 28.36 42.04
N THR A 141 14.94 28.88 42.70
CA THR A 141 15.12 29.73 43.86
C THR A 141 15.38 28.85 45.09
N GLU A 142 16.56 29.01 45.67
CA GLU A 142 16.85 28.41 46.98
C GLU A 142 16.77 29.47 48.06
N THR A 143 15.95 29.22 49.09
CA THR A 143 15.79 30.13 50.23
C THR A 143 16.59 29.55 51.41
N SER A 144 17.49 30.34 51.94
CA SER A 144 18.24 30.04 53.17
C SER A 144 17.87 31.02 54.28
N THR A 145 17.72 30.54 55.52
CA THR A 145 17.45 31.36 56.71
C THR A 145 18.70 31.42 57.51
N ASP A 146 19.18 32.63 57.83
CA ASP A 146 20.36 32.82 58.71
C ASP A 146 20.03 32.55 60.20
N THR A 147 21.05 32.58 61.06
CA THR A 147 20.90 32.34 62.50
C THR A 147 20.06 33.40 63.20
N ASP A 148 19.83 34.52 62.55
CA ASP A 148 19.04 35.67 63.11
C ASP A 148 17.59 35.67 62.56
N GLY A 149 17.24 34.65 61.71
CA GLY A 149 15.89 34.45 61.20
C GLY A 149 15.60 35.25 59.92
N ASN A 150 16.61 35.84 59.25
CA ASN A 150 16.42 36.53 57.98
C ASN A 150 16.47 35.52 56.83
N GLU A 151 15.49 35.63 55.94
CA GLU A 151 15.43 34.82 54.70
C GLU A 151 16.18 35.51 53.58
N THR A 152 17.07 34.80 52.91
CA THR A 152 17.74 35.20 51.67
C THR A 152 17.39 34.20 50.58
N SER A 153 17.05 34.70 49.38
CA SER A 153 16.73 33.90 48.23
C SER A 153 17.78 34.10 47.14
N GLU A 154 18.32 33.00 46.63
CA GLU A 154 19.30 33.00 45.54
C GLU A 154 18.82 32.11 44.41
N GLU A 155 19.03 32.53 43.17
CA GLU A 155 18.79 31.71 41.98
C GLU A 155 20.01 30.82 41.69
N VAL A 156 19.80 29.49 41.81
CA VAL A 156 20.84 28.49 41.59
C VAL A 156 20.59 27.78 40.30
N PRO A 157 21.58 27.75 39.35
CA PRO A 157 21.45 27.01 38.13
C PRO A 157 21.51 25.49 38.39
N TYR A 158 20.72 24.75 37.60
CA TYR A 158 20.76 23.29 37.59
C TYR A 158 20.60 22.76 36.15
N GLU A 159 21.12 21.58 35.89
CA GLU A 159 20.96 20.87 34.60
C GLU A 159 19.57 20.21 34.58
N TYR A 160 18.87 20.41 33.47
CA TYR A 160 17.57 19.81 33.19
C TYR A 160 17.69 18.94 31.95
N TYR A 161 17.53 17.63 32.09
CA TYR A 161 17.77 16.63 31.08
C TYR A 161 16.48 16.30 30.33
N ILE A 162 16.50 16.43 29.02
CA ILE A 162 15.36 16.18 28.15
C ILE A 162 15.72 15.07 27.17
N LEU A 163 14.87 14.05 27.06
CA LEU A 163 14.99 13.02 26.02
C LEU A 163 13.98 13.28 24.91
N HIS A 164 14.47 13.56 23.71
CA HIS A 164 13.66 13.63 22.50
C HIS A 164 13.52 12.25 21.89
N VAL A 165 12.27 11.81 21.74
CA VAL A 165 11.89 10.55 21.09
C VAL A 165 11.28 10.89 19.74
N THR A 166 12.01 10.60 18.67
CA THR A 166 11.54 10.90 17.32
C THR A 166 11.42 9.62 16.51
N LEU A 167 10.22 9.34 16.00
CA LEU A 167 9.98 8.29 15.01
C LEU A 167 9.62 8.93 13.68
N LYS A 168 10.33 8.55 12.62
CA LYS A 168 9.98 8.87 11.25
C LYS A 168 9.43 7.65 10.55
N ASN A 169 8.27 7.79 9.91
CA ASN A 169 7.70 6.80 9.00
C ASN A 169 7.85 7.30 7.56
N ARG A 170 8.68 6.62 6.77
CA ARG A 170 8.93 6.96 5.36
C ARG A 170 7.84 6.46 4.43
N THR A 171 6.75 5.95 4.91
CA THR A 171 5.67 5.28 4.19
C THR A 171 6.14 4.10 3.32
N LEU A 172 5.39 3.02 3.33
CA LEU A 172 5.74 1.82 2.58
C LEU A 172 5.92 2.07 1.07
N PRO A 173 5.04 2.82 0.38
CA PRO A 173 5.24 3.15 -1.03
C PRO A 173 6.54 3.89 -1.34
N ALA A 174 6.99 4.78 -0.47
CA ALA A 174 8.24 5.51 -0.67
C ALA A 174 9.46 4.57 -0.58
N VAL A 175 9.45 3.66 0.40
CA VAL A 175 10.50 2.63 0.56
C VAL A 175 10.52 1.69 -0.64
N VAL A 176 9.37 1.13 -1.00
CA VAL A 176 9.18 0.20 -2.13
C VAL A 176 9.68 0.79 -3.43
N ASN A 177 9.41 2.07 -3.67
CA ASN A 177 9.82 2.77 -4.89
C ASN A 177 11.35 2.81 -5.08
N THR A 178 12.14 2.71 -4.02
CA THR A 178 13.59 2.64 -4.10
C THR A 178 14.13 1.21 -4.28
N ARG A 179 13.31 0.18 -4.00
CA ARG A 179 13.72 -1.23 -3.94
C ARG A 179 13.29 -2.04 -5.16
N LEU A 180 12.41 -1.51 -6.00
CA LEU A 180 11.90 -2.16 -7.21
C LEU A 180 12.55 -1.63 -8.48
N THR A 181 12.75 -2.52 -9.47
CA THR A 181 13.10 -2.15 -10.84
C THR A 181 11.93 -1.45 -11.52
N MET A 182 12.14 -0.83 -12.69
CA MET A 182 11.06 -0.17 -13.44
C MET A 182 9.92 -1.13 -13.79
N GLU A 183 10.26 -2.33 -14.27
CA GLU A 183 9.28 -3.36 -14.59
C GLU A 183 8.49 -3.83 -13.35
N GLN A 184 9.18 -4.04 -12.23
CA GLN A 184 8.53 -4.41 -10.97
C GLN A 184 7.62 -3.30 -10.43
N LYS A 185 7.93 -2.01 -10.67
CA LYS A 185 7.07 -0.89 -10.29
C LYS A 185 5.76 -0.87 -11.08
N GLU A 186 5.81 -1.21 -12.36
CA GLU A 186 4.59 -1.33 -13.16
C GLU A 186 3.70 -2.45 -12.63
N ILE A 187 4.29 -3.63 -12.34
CA ILE A 187 3.57 -4.76 -11.72
C ILE A 187 2.99 -4.36 -10.36
N TYR A 188 3.79 -3.71 -9.50
CA TYR A 188 3.37 -3.22 -8.19
C TYR A 188 2.16 -2.29 -8.29
N SER A 189 2.20 -1.31 -9.20
CA SER A 189 1.11 -0.36 -9.40
C SER A 189 -0.19 -1.05 -9.81
N VAL A 190 -0.11 -1.97 -10.79
CA VAL A 190 -1.29 -2.73 -11.24
C VAL A 190 -1.83 -3.65 -10.13
N MET A 191 -0.94 -4.31 -9.39
CA MET A 191 -1.36 -5.18 -8.27
C MET A 191 -2.03 -4.40 -7.14
N GLN A 192 -1.59 -3.16 -6.87
CA GLN A 192 -2.26 -2.29 -5.89
C GLN A 192 -3.65 -1.92 -6.34
N GLU A 193 -3.80 -1.45 -7.59
CA GLU A 193 -5.08 -1.04 -8.16
C GLU A 193 -6.10 -2.18 -8.15
N LEU A 194 -5.68 -3.39 -8.53
CA LEU A 194 -6.53 -4.58 -8.58
C LEU A 194 -6.57 -5.35 -7.25
N LYS A 195 -5.86 -4.89 -6.21
CA LYS A 195 -5.69 -5.63 -4.94
C LYS A 195 -5.27 -7.08 -5.17
N GLY A 196 -4.42 -7.30 -6.19
CA GLY A 196 -3.94 -8.62 -6.61
C GLY A 196 -5.06 -9.61 -6.94
N ASN A 197 -6.23 -9.15 -7.39
CA ASN A 197 -7.45 -9.93 -7.62
C ASN A 197 -7.91 -10.77 -6.39
N LYS A 198 -7.50 -10.37 -5.18
CA LYS A 198 -7.88 -10.99 -3.90
C LYS A 198 -8.33 -9.93 -2.87
N PRO A 199 -9.30 -9.06 -3.22
CA PRO A 199 -9.74 -7.99 -2.33
C PRO A 199 -10.31 -8.50 -1.01
N HIS A 200 -10.84 -9.72 -0.99
CA HIS A 200 -11.45 -10.35 0.19
C HIS A 200 -10.48 -10.65 1.33
N LEU A 201 -9.14 -10.69 1.07
CA LEU A 201 -8.17 -11.09 2.10
C LEU A 201 -8.15 -10.14 3.30
N TRP A 202 -8.38 -8.85 3.07
CA TRP A 202 -8.33 -7.82 4.11
C TRP A 202 -9.59 -6.93 4.17
N GLU A 203 -10.71 -7.36 3.56
CA GLU A 203 -11.97 -6.60 3.58
C GLU A 203 -12.46 -6.24 5.00
N GLY A 204 -12.23 -7.11 5.99
CA GLY A 204 -12.63 -6.85 7.37
C GLY A 204 -11.65 -5.99 8.18
N ILE A 205 -10.43 -5.81 7.72
CA ILE A 205 -9.37 -5.10 8.43
C ILE A 205 -9.35 -3.62 8.04
N TYR A 206 -9.64 -3.32 6.77
CA TYR A 206 -9.61 -1.95 6.21
C TYR A 206 -10.98 -1.32 6.01
N THR A 207 -12.05 -2.08 6.09
CA THR A 207 -13.33 -1.51 6.47
C THR A 207 -13.29 -1.32 7.98
N GLY A 208 -12.53 -0.34 8.46
CA GLY A 208 -12.64 0.10 9.84
C GLY A 208 -14.12 0.18 10.16
N GLY A 209 -14.59 -0.65 11.11
CA GLY A 209 -15.99 -0.89 11.40
C GLY A 209 -16.78 0.39 11.64
N GLY A 210 -17.13 1.02 10.57
CA GLY A 210 -17.88 2.23 10.45
C GLY A 210 -18.78 2.06 9.24
N THR A 211 -20.04 1.97 9.49
CA THR A 211 -21.07 2.33 8.54
C THR A 211 -20.62 3.55 7.73
N GLY A 212 -20.16 3.29 6.50
CA GLY A 212 -20.01 4.24 5.42
C GLY A 212 -19.45 5.61 5.82
N THR A 213 -18.17 5.73 5.90
CA THR A 213 -17.39 6.88 5.46
C THR A 213 -15.93 6.53 5.74
N GLU A 214 -15.11 6.38 4.72
CA GLU A 214 -13.65 6.44 4.87
C GLU A 214 -13.34 7.69 5.70
N PRO A 215 -12.66 7.58 6.87
CA PRO A 215 -12.25 8.77 7.59
C PRO A 215 -11.14 9.47 6.78
N GLY A 216 -11.52 10.39 5.93
CA GLY A 216 -10.58 11.22 5.17
C GLY A 216 -10.98 11.62 3.76
N TYR A 217 -11.89 10.92 3.09
CA TYR A 217 -12.36 11.40 1.80
C TYR A 217 -13.46 12.44 2.00
N GLN A 218 -13.07 13.69 1.97
CA GLN A 218 -14.02 14.80 1.87
C GLN A 218 -13.97 15.32 0.43
N ILE A 219 -15.09 15.24 -0.26
CA ILE A 219 -15.25 15.87 -1.56
C ILE A 219 -15.09 17.39 -1.35
N PRO A 220 -14.12 18.03 -2.04
CA PRO A 220 -13.97 19.48 -1.93
C PRO A 220 -15.29 20.19 -2.22
N GLY A 221 -15.70 21.12 -1.33
CA GLY A 221 -16.98 21.82 -1.48
C GLY A 221 -17.13 22.57 -2.82
N GLU A 222 -16.00 23.01 -3.40
CA GLU A 222 -15.94 23.61 -4.73
C GLU A 222 -16.32 22.61 -5.83
N ALA A 223 -15.96 21.33 -5.72
CA ALA A 223 -16.34 20.28 -6.67
C ALA A 223 -17.86 20.01 -6.60
N LEU A 224 -18.45 20.04 -5.41
CA LEU A 224 -19.90 19.89 -5.22
C LEU A 224 -20.70 21.10 -5.72
N SER A 225 -20.05 22.22 -6.03
CA SER A 225 -20.70 23.38 -6.63
C SER A 225 -21.06 23.19 -8.11
N ASP A 226 -20.45 22.20 -8.78
CA ASP A 226 -20.88 21.76 -10.12
C ASP A 226 -22.09 20.81 -9.99
N PRO A 227 -23.28 21.20 -10.52
CA PRO A 227 -24.48 20.38 -10.40
C PRO A 227 -24.37 19.00 -11.07
N SER A 228 -23.58 18.89 -12.13
CA SER A 228 -23.37 17.62 -12.84
C SER A 228 -22.50 16.68 -12.02
N PHE A 229 -21.44 17.18 -11.42
CA PHE A 229 -20.58 16.43 -10.54
C PHE A 229 -21.30 16.01 -9.23
N ALA A 230 -22.05 16.93 -8.62
CA ALA A 230 -22.83 16.64 -7.42
C ALA A 230 -23.87 15.54 -7.67
N THR A 231 -24.51 15.55 -8.84
CA THR A 231 -25.48 14.52 -9.24
C THR A 231 -24.80 13.17 -9.45
N LEU A 232 -23.65 13.14 -10.13
CA LEU A 232 -22.87 11.92 -10.38
C LEU A 232 -22.41 11.29 -9.07
N ILE A 233 -21.84 12.08 -8.18
CA ILE A 233 -21.35 11.60 -6.88
C ILE A 233 -22.50 11.12 -6.00
N GLY A 234 -23.60 11.89 -5.95
CA GLY A 234 -24.78 11.47 -5.18
C GLY A 234 -25.43 10.19 -5.70
N GLU A 235 -25.27 9.86 -6.99
CA GLU A 235 -25.67 8.55 -7.52
C GLU A 235 -24.67 7.45 -7.12
N ALA A 236 -23.37 7.71 -7.23
CA ALA A 236 -22.32 6.75 -6.88
C ALA A 236 -22.35 6.39 -5.39
N GLU A 237 -22.61 7.36 -4.50
CA GLU A 237 -22.69 7.15 -3.05
C GLU A 237 -23.79 6.13 -2.64
N LYS A 238 -24.82 5.96 -3.45
CA LYS A 238 -25.88 4.97 -3.16
C LYS A 238 -25.39 3.53 -3.23
N TYR A 239 -24.26 3.31 -3.90
CA TYR A 239 -23.69 1.99 -4.14
C TYR A 239 -22.46 1.72 -3.26
N LEU A 240 -22.11 2.64 -2.36
CA LEU A 240 -21.07 2.41 -1.37
C LEU A 240 -21.42 1.19 -0.50
N GLY A 241 -20.45 0.29 -0.35
CA GLY A 241 -20.62 -0.96 0.40
C GLY A 241 -21.16 -2.13 -0.41
N TYR A 242 -21.43 -1.96 -1.71
CA TYR A 242 -21.72 -3.09 -2.59
C TYR A 242 -20.48 -3.98 -2.72
N PRO A 243 -20.64 -5.32 -2.72
CA PRO A 243 -19.49 -6.21 -2.86
C PRO A 243 -18.88 -6.07 -4.25
N TYR A 244 -17.55 -6.16 -4.32
CA TYR A 244 -16.85 -6.22 -5.60
C TYR A 244 -17.18 -7.55 -6.31
N VAL A 245 -17.64 -7.48 -7.56
CA VAL A 245 -17.91 -8.65 -8.38
C VAL A 245 -17.31 -8.44 -9.75
N TRP A 246 -16.38 -9.30 -10.13
CA TRP A 246 -15.72 -9.25 -11.42
C TRP A 246 -16.74 -9.27 -12.59
N GLY A 247 -16.66 -8.29 -13.48
CA GLY A 247 -17.62 -8.10 -14.59
C GLY A 247 -18.94 -7.52 -14.14
N GLY A 248 -19.09 -7.15 -12.88
CA GLY A 248 -20.25 -6.44 -12.37
C GLY A 248 -20.27 -4.99 -12.84
N SER A 249 -21.42 -4.52 -13.35
CA SER A 249 -21.57 -3.17 -13.90
C SER A 249 -22.92 -2.54 -13.59
N SER A 250 -23.66 -3.08 -12.63
CA SER A 250 -24.99 -2.62 -12.26
C SER A 250 -25.36 -2.99 -10.82
N PRO A 251 -26.32 -2.32 -10.20
CA PRO A 251 -26.78 -2.65 -8.85
C PRO A 251 -27.23 -4.11 -8.66
N SER A 252 -27.68 -4.76 -9.72
CA SER A 252 -28.14 -6.16 -9.67
C SER A 252 -26.99 -7.17 -9.78
N THR A 253 -25.88 -6.78 -10.37
CA THR A 253 -24.68 -7.62 -10.55
C THR A 253 -23.55 -7.23 -9.61
N SER A 254 -23.75 -6.17 -8.80
CA SER A 254 -22.69 -5.45 -8.12
C SER A 254 -21.71 -4.79 -9.10
N PHE A 255 -20.54 -4.34 -8.65
CA PHE A 255 -19.64 -3.52 -9.46
C PHE A 255 -18.21 -4.08 -9.40
N ASP A 256 -17.46 -3.90 -10.49
CA ASP A 256 -16.01 -4.00 -10.54
C ASP A 256 -15.39 -2.61 -10.67
N CYS A 257 -14.07 -2.54 -10.94
CA CYS A 257 -13.35 -1.26 -11.08
C CYS A 257 -13.80 -0.42 -12.30
N SER A 258 -14.62 -0.96 -13.19
CA SER A 258 -15.11 -0.32 -14.41
C SER A 258 -16.63 -0.10 -14.41
N GLY A 259 -17.34 -0.68 -13.45
CA GLY A 259 -18.78 -0.69 -13.34
C GLY A 259 -19.41 0.54 -12.70
#